data_4d6d69663e592a42571320702b5ef0ce
#
_entry.id   4d6d69663e592a42571320702b5ef0ce
#
_cell.length_a   1.000
_cell.length_b   1.000
_cell.length_c   1.000
_cell.angle_alpha   90.00
_cell.angle_beta   90.00
_cell.angle_gamma   90.00
#
_symmetry.space_group_name_H-M   'P 1'
#
loop_
_entity.id
_entity.type
_entity.pdbx_description
1 polymer ?
#
loop_
_entity_poly.entity_id
_entity_poly.type
_entity_poly.pdbx_seq_one_letter_code
_entity_poly.pdbx_strand_id
1 'polypeptide(L)'
;MAIAAAASAKVTKEVVTIDRDKRPYYLFVPDSLDARPVPLLIVLHGSGRDGKSLVDPWRDLASREGFIVAGPDAADRRAWIAPDDGPAFLYFLVEAVKAKHAIDSRRMYLFGHSAGAGFGLTMALMESEYFAAAAVHAGALQREGRDQLLNARRKIPMAIFIGTRDPLVPLEAARESRDVLTARGFSPHLVQMADHDHNYYQRAPAINQQAWDSLKSAMLAEDPRYQIYSYAQRR
;
A
#
# COMPACT_ATOMS: atom_id res chain seq x y z
N MET A 1 18.80 39.77 1.92
CA MET A 1 17.70 38.87 2.24
C MET A 1 18.24 37.46 2.28
N ALA A 2 18.36 36.82 3.46
CA ALA A 2 18.79 35.44 3.57
C ALA A 2 17.60 34.53 3.14
N ILE A 3 17.78 33.79 2.06
CA ILE A 3 16.89 32.68 1.68
C ILE A 3 17.13 31.60 2.73
N ALA A 4 16.21 31.49 3.70
CA ALA A 4 16.20 30.32 4.58
C ALA A 4 16.04 29.08 3.69
N ALA A 5 17.05 28.24 3.63
CA ALA A 5 16.93 26.94 3.00
C ALA A 5 15.83 26.18 3.76
N ALA A 6 14.70 25.93 3.10
CA ALA A 6 13.65 25.10 3.66
C ALA A 6 14.27 23.74 3.99
N ALA A 7 14.21 23.33 5.26
CA ALA A 7 14.65 22.01 5.65
C ALA A 7 13.84 20.99 4.87
N SER A 8 14.50 20.21 4.01
CA SER A 8 13.80 19.17 3.22
C SER A 8 13.18 18.15 4.18
N ALA A 9 11.88 17.90 4.02
CA ALA A 9 11.14 16.88 4.77
C ALA A 9 11.92 15.56 4.82
N LYS A 10 12.07 15.00 6.01
CA LYS A 10 12.85 13.77 6.24
C LYS A 10 11.91 12.61 6.52
N VAL A 11 12.32 11.42 6.09
CA VAL A 11 11.68 10.19 6.55
C VAL A 11 12.04 9.97 8.01
N THR A 12 11.04 9.90 8.88
CA THR A 12 11.20 9.60 10.31
C THR A 12 10.93 8.13 10.57
N LYS A 13 11.64 7.56 11.56
CA LYS A 13 11.34 6.22 12.07
C LYS A 13 10.45 6.36 13.29
N GLU A 14 9.27 5.78 13.19
CA GLU A 14 8.22 5.80 14.21
C GLU A 14 7.96 4.39 14.74
N VAL A 15 7.17 4.28 15.79
CA VAL A 15 6.76 3.00 16.37
C VAL A 15 5.25 3.03 16.63
N VAL A 16 4.57 1.99 16.19
CA VAL A 16 3.22 1.66 16.64
C VAL A 16 3.30 0.54 17.67
N THR A 17 2.56 0.68 18.77
CA THR A 17 2.48 -0.36 19.80
C THR A 17 1.12 -1.05 19.68
N ILE A 18 1.15 -2.37 19.53
CA ILE A 18 -0.04 -3.22 19.44
C ILE A 18 0.08 -4.25 20.56
N ASP A 19 -0.85 -4.20 21.51
CA ASP A 19 -0.75 -4.94 22.77
C ASP A 19 0.55 -4.59 23.51
N ARG A 20 1.60 -5.40 23.40
CA ARG A 20 2.93 -5.16 24.00
C ARG A 20 4.04 -5.12 22.95
N ASP A 21 3.72 -5.39 21.70
CA ASP A 21 4.68 -5.46 20.60
C ASP A 21 4.91 -4.09 19.98
N LYS A 22 6.16 -3.72 19.87
CA LYS A 22 6.61 -2.48 19.22
C LYS A 22 6.98 -2.76 17.78
N ARG A 23 6.18 -2.22 16.85
CA ARG A 23 6.38 -2.40 15.41
C ARG A 23 6.87 -1.09 14.78
N PRO A 24 8.06 -1.07 14.19
CA PRO A 24 8.57 0.12 13.53
C PRO A 24 7.85 0.38 12.20
N TYR A 25 7.70 1.66 11.88
CA TYR A 25 7.31 2.13 10.56
C TYR A 25 8.07 3.40 10.21
N TYR A 26 8.14 3.72 8.93
CA TYR A 26 8.76 4.92 8.42
C TYR A 26 7.70 5.83 7.85
N LEU A 27 7.79 7.11 8.22
CA LEU A 27 6.80 8.12 7.86
C LEU A 27 7.47 9.25 7.10
N PHE A 28 6.89 9.62 5.98
CA PHE A 28 7.23 10.82 5.24
C PHE A 28 6.04 11.76 5.22
N VAL A 29 6.24 12.96 5.76
CA VAL A 29 5.28 14.05 5.78
C VAL A 29 5.87 15.21 5.01
N PRO A 30 5.29 15.64 3.88
CA PRO A 30 5.75 16.83 3.16
C PRO A 30 5.72 18.10 4.00
N ASP A 31 6.72 18.98 3.85
CA ASP A 31 6.77 20.26 4.57
C ASP A 31 5.66 21.23 4.18
N SER A 32 5.11 21.08 2.97
CA SER A 32 4.15 21.98 2.34
C SER A 32 2.71 21.45 2.38
N LEU A 33 2.34 20.66 3.38
CA LEU A 33 0.94 20.23 3.51
C LEU A 33 0.05 21.37 3.97
N ASP A 34 -1.09 21.52 3.31
CA ASP A 34 -2.19 22.37 3.78
C ASP A 34 -2.70 21.89 5.14
N ALA A 35 -3.36 22.78 5.88
CA ALA A 35 -4.05 22.43 7.12
C ALA A 35 -5.26 21.46 6.92
N ARG A 36 -5.63 21.22 5.66
CA ARG A 36 -6.74 20.30 5.31
C ARG A 36 -6.31 18.84 5.42
N PRO A 37 -7.25 17.93 5.73
CA PRO A 37 -6.96 16.49 5.71
C PRO A 37 -6.45 16.03 4.34
N VAL A 38 -5.33 15.27 4.35
CA VAL A 38 -4.63 14.81 3.14
C VAL A 38 -4.72 13.28 2.99
N PRO A 39 -4.52 12.74 1.79
CA PRO A 39 -4.47 11.30 1.58
C PRO A 39 -3.32 10.64 2.36
N LEU A 40 -3.50 9.37 2.72
CA LEU A 40 -2.47 8.50 3.27
C LEU A 40 -2.20 7.34 2.31
N LEU A 41 -0.94 7.16 1.93
CA LEU A 41 -0.46 6.00 1.20
C LEU A 41 0.34 5.09 2.14
N ILE A 42 -0.13 3.86 2.34
CA ILE A 42 0.64 2.82 3.03
C ILE A 42 1.41 2.02 2.00
N VAL A 43 2.74 1.90 2.19
CA VAL A 43 3.63 1.20 1.27
C VAL A 43 4.19 -0.06 1.91
N LEU A 44 4.06 -1.21 1.23
CA LEU A 44 4.37 -2.55 1.74
C LEU A 44 5.58 -3.12 0.98
N HIS A 45 6.71 -3.25 1.67
CA HIS A 45 8.00 -3.60 1.08
C HIS A 45 8.07 -5.03 0.55
N GLY A 46 9.01 -5.29 -0.36
CA GLY A 46 9.36 -6.62 -0.84
C GLY A 46 10.21 -7.41 0.16
N SER A 47 10.32 -8.73 -0.06
CA SER A 47 11.12 -9.63 0.77
C SER A 47 12.56 -9.14 0.95
N GLY A 48 13.08 -9.24 2.17
CA GLY A 48 14.44 -8.82 2.54
C GLY A 48 14.65 -7.30 2.64
N ARG A 49 13.58 -6.50 2.51
CA ARG A 49 13.61 -5.03 2.58
C ARG A 49 13.01 -4.54 3.90
N ASP A 50 12.79 -3.23 3.99
CA ASP A 50 12.15 -2.54 5.10
C ASP A 50 11.22 -1.43 4.57
N GLY A 51 10.41 -0.88 5.45
CA GLY A 51 9.49 0.20 5.11
C GLY A 51 10.18 1.42 4.54
N LYS A 52 11.36 1.78 5.07
CA LYS A 52 12.13 2.93 4.59
C LYS A 52 12.50 2.80 3.11
N SER A 53 12.94 1.62 2.71
CA SER A 53 13.37 1.35 1.34
C SER A 53 12.26 1.60 0.31
N LEU A 54 10.99 1.46 0.73
CA LEU A 54 9.85 1.72 -0.13
C LEU A 54 9.25 3.13 0.07
N VAL A 55 9.40 3.75 1.25
CA VAL A 55 8.98 5.15 1.49
C VAL A 55 9.86 6.14 0.71
N ASP A 56 11.19 5.95 0.74
CA ASP A 56 12.13 6.90 0.13
C ASP A 56 11.81 7.21 -1.35
N PRO A 57 11.50 6.23 -2.24
CA PRO A 57 11.17 6.51 -3.63
C PRO A 57 9.87 7.30 -3.87
N TRP A 58 9.01 7.42 -2.86
CA TRP A 58 7.74 8.15 -2.96
C TRP A 58 7.81 9.61 -2.55
N ARG A 59 8.90 10.04 -1.90
CA ARG A 59 9.03 11.36 -1.26
C ARG A 59 8.74 12.53 -2.19
N ASP A 60 9.39 12.55 -3.36
CA ASP A 60 9.26 13.66 -4.30
C ASP A 60 7.84 13.74 -4.86
N LEU A 61 7.22 12.60 -5.15
CA LEU A 61 5.85 12.54 -5.61
C LEU A 61 4.88 12.98 -4.49
N ALA A 62 5.08 12.52 -3.28
CA ALA A 62 4.26 12.89 -2.12
C ALA A 62 4.34 14.40 -1.83
N SER A 63 5.54 14.99 -1.93
CA SER A 63 5.72 16.45 -1.78
C SER A 63 5.00 17.24 -2.87
N ARG A 64 5.03 16.74 -4.10
CA ARG A 64 4.41 17.42 -5.25
C ARG A 64 2.89 17.31 -5.25
N GLU A 65 2.36 16.15 -4.85
CA GLU A 65 0.93 15.84 -4.92
C GLU A 65 0.19 16.03 -3.57
N GLY A 66 0.91 16.29 -2.48
CA GLY A 66 0.32 16.62 -1.18
C GLY A 66 -0.31 15.44 -0.44
N PHE A 67 0.42 14.34 -0.26
CA PHE A 67 -0.02 13.19 0.54
C PHE A 67 1.05 12.66 1.48
N ILE A 68 0.66 11.96 2.53
CA ILE A 68 1.56 11.35 3.51
C ILE A 68 1.84 9.90 3.10
N VAL A 69 3.08 9.43 3.31
CA VAL A 69 3.50 8.05 3.04
C VAL A 69 3.94 7.37 4.32
N ALA A 70 3.36 6.21 4.63
CA ALA A 70 3.74 5.37 5.76
C ALA A 70 4.18 3.97 5.28
N GLY A 71 5.37 3.54 5.64
CA GLY A 71 5.93 2.23 5.30
C GLY A 71 6.25 1.43 6.55
N PRO A 72 5.41 0.49 6.97
CA PRO A 72 5.73 -0.40 8.09
C PRO A 72 6.77 -1.44 7.71
N ASP A 73 7.49 -1.95 8.72
CA ASP A 73 8.27 -3.17 8.60
C ASP A 73 7.36 -4.39 8.83
N ALA A 74 7.47 -5.42 7.99
CA ALA A 74 6.88 -6.72 8.27
C ALA A 74 7.49 -7.33 9.54
N ALA A 75 6.76 -8.18 10.24
CA ALA A 75 7.25 -8.90 11.42
C ALA A 75 8.46 -9.79 11.07
N ASP A 76 8.39 -10.51 9.96
CA ASP A 76 9.55 -11.13 9.31
C ASP A 76 9.85 -10.37 8.01
N ARG A 77 11.03 -9.76 7.90
CA ARG A 77 11.44 -9.00 6.71
C ARG A 77 11.35 -9.78 5.40
N ARG A 78 11.30 -11.11 5.47
CA ARG A 78 11.21 -11.99 4.29
C ARG A 78 9.81 -12.17 3.76
N ALA A 79 8.79 -11.97 4.62
CA ALA A 79 7.39 -12.21 4.25
C ALA A 79 6.41 -11.38 5.10
N TRP A 80 5.28 -11.07 4.53
CA TRP A 80 4.11 -10.52 5.22
C TRP A 80 3.20 -11.67 5.62
N ILE A 81 2.95 -11.86 6.90
CA ILE A 81 2.23 -13.04 7.43
C ILE A 81 1.14 -12.60 8.41
N ALA A 82 -0.12 -12.97 8.12
CA ALA A 82 -1.20 -12.83 9.09
C ALA A 82 -1.08 -13.93 10.17
N PRO A 83 -1.46 -13.64 11.44
CA PRO A 83 -2.14 -12.43 11.89
C PRO A 83 -1.22 -11.24 12.17
N ASP A 84 0.10 -11.44 12.35
CA ASP A 84 1.02 -10.43 12.88
C ASP A 84 1.11 -9.18 11.99
N ASP A 85 1.05 -9.34 10.67
CA ASP A 85 1.02 -8.25 9.69
C ASP A 85 -0.40 -7.95 9.17
N GLY A 86 -1.42 -8.62 9.72
CA GLY A 86 -2.78 -8.61 9.18
C GLY A 86 -3.53 -7.28 9.31
N PRO A 87 -4.86 -7.30 9.08
CA PRO A 87 -5.68 -6.09 9.08
C PRO A 87 -5.56 -5.27 10.36
N ALA A 88 -5.48 -5.92 11.53
CA ALA A 88 -5.36 -5.23 12.81
C ALA A 88 -4.08 -4.38 12.88
N PHE A 89 -2.95 -4.91 12.39
CA PHE A 89 -1.69 -4.15 12.33
C PHE A 89 -1.84 -2.89 11.46
N LEU A 90 -2.39 -3.01 10.26
CA LEU A 90 -2.60 -1.86 9.37
C LEU A 90 -3.58 -0.84 9.96
N TYR A 91 -4.62 -1.29 10.66
CA TYR A 91 -5.54 -0.41 11.37
C TYR A 91 -4.83 0.42 12.44
N PHE A 92 -4.07 -0.23 13.33
CA PHE A 92 -3.32 0.48 14.37
C PHE A 92 -2.25 1.42 13.81
N LEU A 93 -1.60 1.04 12.71
CA LEU A 93 -0.68 1.93 11.99
C LEU A 93 -1.40 3.19 11.51
N VAL A 94 -2.55 3.05 10.85
CA VAL A 94 -3.36 4.19 10.38
C VAL A 94 -3.76 5.08 11.54
N GLU A 95 -4.27 4.51 12.62
CA GLU A 95 -4.69 5.28 13.80
C GLU A 95 -3.50 6.01 14.46
N ALA A 96 -2.31 5.40 14.49
CA ALA A 96 -1.10 6.08 14.98
C ALA A 96 -0.69 7.28 14.11
N VAL A 97 -0.87 7.19 12.79
CA VAL A 97 -0.62 8.31 11.87
C VAL A 97 -1.69 9.39 12.02
N LYS A 98 -2.97 9.01 12.09
CA LYS A 98 -4.11 9.93 12.28
C LYS A 98 -4.05 10.69 13.60
N ALA A 99 -3.50 10.10 14.65
CA ALA A 99 -3.32 10.77 15.93
C ALA A 99 -2.35 11.97 15.87
N LYS A 100 -1.50 12.02 14.83
CA LYS A 100 -0.47 13.06 14.67
C LYS A 100 -0.71 13.98 13.48
N HIS A 101 -1.46 13.53 12.49
CA HIS A 101 -1.62 14.21 11.19
C HIS A 101 -3.08 14.19 10.74
N ALA A 102 -3.52 15.29 10.11
CA ALA A 102 -4.85 15.40 9.53
C ALA A 102 -4.96 14.53 8.26
N ILE A 103 -5.42 13.29 8.42
CA ILE A 103 -5.63 12.34 7.33
C ILE A 103 -7.07 12.38 6.85
N ASP A 104 -7.28 12.45 5.53
CA ASP A 104 -8.58 12.19 4.93
C ASP A 104 -8.86 10.68 4.97
N SER A 105 -9.65 10.26 5.95
CA SER A 105 -9.98 8.85 6.17
C SER A 105 -10.63 8.16 4.97
N ARG A 106 -11.22 8.92 4.05
CA ARG A 106 -11.85 8.38 2.83
C ARG A 106 -10.85 8.20 1.67
N ARG A 107 -9.61 8.68 1.82
CA ARG A 107 -8.54 8.59 0.83
C ARG A 107 -7.30 7.90 1.41
N MET A 108 -7.48 6.68 1.87
CA MET A 108 -6.39 5.80 2.34
C MET A 108 -6.12 4.73 1.29
N TYR A 109 -4.86 4.62 0.88
CA TYR A 109 -4.45 3.77 -0.23
C TYR A 109 -3.37 2.78 0.19
N LEU A 110 -3.28 1.66 -0.54
CA LEU A 110 -2.21 0.69 -0.43
C LEU A 110 -1.35 0.69 -1.69
N PHE A 111 -0.03 0.61 -1.50
CA PHE A 111 0.91 0.25 -2.56
C PHE A 111 1.81 -0.88 -2.05
N GLY A 112 2.01 -1.92 -2.86
CA GLY A 112 2.88 -3.04 -2.51
C GLY A 112 3.86 -3.39 -3.61
N HIS A 113 5.06 -3.86 -3.21
CA HIS A 113 6.04 -4.40 -4.15
C HIS A 113 6.37 -5.85 -3.78
N SER A 114 6.39 -6.76 -4.76
CA SER A 114 6.83 -8.16 -4.59
C SER A 114 6.01 -8.88 -3.49
N ALA A 115 6.65 -9.33 -2.40
CA ALA A 115 5.95 -9.92 -1.26
C ALA A 115 4.86 -8.98 -0.72
N GLY A 116 5.15 -7.67 -0.61
CA GLY A 116 4.17 -6.67 -0.21
C GLY A 116 3.06 -6.46 -1.24
N ALA A 117 3.26 -6.81 -2.52
CA ALA A 117 2.23 -6.71 -3.55
C ALA A 117 1.13 -7.76 -3.36
N GLY A 118 1.50 -9.03 -3.20
CA GLY A 118 0.52 -10.09 -2.92
C GLY A 118 -0.24 -9.84 -1.62
N PHE A 119 0.48 -9.43 -0.59
CA PHE A 119 -0.12 -9.05 0.69
C PHE A 119 -1.03 -7.82 0.55
N GLY A 120 -0.63 -6.78 -0.16
CA GLY A 120 -1.42 -5.57 -0.40
C GLY A 120 -2.74 -5.85 -1.13
N LEU A 121 -2.73 -6.74 -2.14
CA LEU A 121 -3.97 -7.20 -2.79
C LEU A 121 -4.89 -7.92 -1.80
N THR A 122 -4.33 -8.78 -0.96
CA THR A 122 -5.07 -9.49 0.08
C THR A 122 -5.71 -8.51 1.06
N MET A 123 -4.94 -7.57 1.61
CA MET A 123 -5.45 -6.56 2.55
C MET A 123 -6.51 -5.65 1.92
N ALA A 124 -6.33 -5.25 0.66
CA ALA A 124 -7.31 -4.44 -0.07
C ALA A 124 -8.65 -5.15 -0.23
N LEU A 125 -8.63 -6.44 -0.47
CA LEU A 125 -9.86 -7.24 -0.59
C LEU A 125 -10.52 -7.49 0.76
N MET A 126 -9.72 -7.82 1.78
CA MET A 126 -10.21 -8.03 3.15
C MET A 126 -10.84 -6.77 3.73
N GLU A 127 -10.18 -5.64 3.56
CA GLU A 127 -10.57 -4.34 4.11
C GLU A 127 -11.08 -3.39 3.02
N SER A 128 -11.91 -3.90 2.12
CA SER A 128 -12.40 -3.17 0.95
C SER A 128 -13.31 -1.98 1.28
N GLU A 129 -13.83 -1.88 2.50
CA GLU A 129 -14.57 -0.72 3.01
C GLU A 129 -13.67 0.23 3.84
N TYR A 130 -12.41 -0.13 4.04
CA TYR A 130 -11.44 0.69 4.79
C TYR A 130 -10.46 1.41 3.88
N PHE A 131 -9.91 0.72 2.87
CA PHE A 131 -9.03 1.34 1.89
C PHE A 131 -9.79 1.78 0.64
N ALA A 132 -9.49 2.97 0.13
CA ALA A 132 -10.16 3.52 -1.05
C ALA A 132 -9.75 2.82 -2.34
N ALA A 133 -8.47 2.50 -2.51
CA ALA A 133 -7.91 1.81 -3.67
C ALA A 133 -6.57 1.15 -3.34
N ALA A 134 -6.08 0.27 -4.21
CA ALA A 134 -4.77 -0.35 -4.11
C ALA A 134 -4.05 -0.40 -5.46
N ALA A 135 -2.72 -0.24 -5.42
CA ALA A 135 -1.86 -0.47 -6.57
C ALA A 135 -0.70 -1.38 -6.15
N VAL A 136 -0.26 -2.28 -7.02
CA VAL A 136 0.83 -3.21 -6.69
C VAL A 136 1.79 -3.36 -7.87
N HIS A 137 3.07 -3.56 -7.54
CA HIS A 137 4.11 -3.84 -8.53
C HIS A 137 4.74 -5.21 -8.28
N ALA A 138 4.90 -5.98 -9.36
CA ALA A 138 5.56 -7.28 -9.36
C ALA A 138 4.95 -8.26 -8.33
N GLY A 139 3.63 -8.40 -8.36
CA GLY A 139 2.89 -9.32 -7.51
C GLY A 139 1.59 -9.78 -8.14
N ALA A 140 1.00 -10.80 -7.54
CA ALA A 140 -0.24 -11.42 -7.98
C ALA A 140 -1.06 -11.85 -6.77
N LEU A 141 -2.35 -12.05 -6.98
CA LEU A 141 -3.25 -12.58 -5.96
C LEU A 141 -2.90 -14.07 -5.70
N GLN A 142 -2.63 -14.39 -4.45
CA GLN A 142 -2.34 -15.76 -4.05
C GLN A 142 -3.55 -16.68 -4.29
N ARG A 143 -3.30 -17.96 -4.55
CA ARG A 143 -4.36 -18.93 -4.82
C ARG A 143 -5.08 -19.38 -3.55
N GLU A 144 -4.34 -19.50 -2.46
CA GLU A 144 -4.84 -19.92 -1.16
C GLU A 144 -5.82 -18.87 -0.59
N GLY A 145 -7.01 -19.33 -0.18
CA GLY A 145 -8.05 -18.45 0.39
C GLY A 145 -8.69 -17.46 -0.59
N ARG A 146 -8.35 -17.52 -1.88
CA ARG A 146 -8.78 -16.58 -2.92
C ARG A 146 -10.31 -16.43 -2.98
N ASP A 147 -11.07 -17.51 -2.93
CA ASP A 147 -12.53 -17.48 -3.05
C ASP A 147 -13.19 -16.64 -1.96
N GLN A 148 -12.65 -16.67 -0.73
CA GLN A 148 -13.15 -15.84 0.37
C GLN A 148 -12.84 -14.35 0.11
N LEU A 149 -11.63 -14.04 -0.35
CA LEU A 149 -11.21 -12.67 -0.67
C LEU A 149 -12.05 -12.05 -1.79
N LEU A 150 -12.41 -12.84 -2.79
CA LEU A 150 -13.21 -12.37 -3.92
C LEU A 150 -14.67 -12.03 -3.56
N ASN A 151 -15.12 -12.36 -2.34
CA ASN A 151 -16.40 -11.94 -1.77
C ASN A 151 -16.33 -10.57 -1.05
N ALA A 152 -15.26 -9.79 -1.27
CA ALA A 152 -15.13 -8.45 -0.72
C ALA A 152 -16.38 -7.61 -0.93
N ARG A 153 -16.80 -6.87 0.11
CA ARG A 153 -18.07 -6.12 0.13
C ARG A 153 -18.11 -5.00 -0.90
N ARG A 154 -16.98 -4.32 -1.09
CA ARG A 154 -16.84 -3.29 -2.10
C ARG A 154 -15.90 -3.76 -3.21
N LYS A 155 -16.23 -3.45 -4.44
CA LYS A 155 -15.36 -3.70 -5.60
C LYS A 155 -14.30 -2.60 -5.67
N ILE A 156 -13.30 -2.70 -4.80
CA ILE A 156 -12.22 -1.71 -4.66
C ILE A 156 -11.46 -1.56 -5.98
N PRO A 157 -11.16 -0.32 -6.43
CA PRO A 157 -10.28 -0.09 -7.57
C PRO A 157 -8.87 -0.64 -7.30
N MET A 158 -8.32 -1.37 -8.28
CA MET A 158 -7.00 -1.96 -8.18
C MET A 158 -6.19 -1.77 -9.45
N ALA A 159 -4.87 -1.53 -9.32
CA ALA A 159 -3.93 -1.52 -10.42
C ALA A 159 -2.79 -2.52 -10.15
N ILE A 160 -2.44 -3.32 -11.16
CA ILE A 160 -1.40 -4.34 -11.09
C ILE A 160 -0.35 -4.00 -12.16
N PHE A 161 0.86 -3.65 -11.73
CA PHE A 161 2.01 -3.36 -12.59
C PHE A 161 2.94 -4.57 -12.61
N ILE A 162 3.24 -5.09 -13.78
CA ILE A 162 4.09 -6.28 -13.94
C ILE A 162 5.04 -6.13 -15.11
N GLY A 163 6.30 -6.46 -14.90
CA GLY A 163 7.31 -6.51 -15.95
C GLY A 163 7.12 -7.71 -16.87
N THR A 164 7.27 -7.52 -18.18
CA THR A 164 7.17 -8.64 -19.14
C THR A 164 8.36 -9.59 -19.07
N ARG A 165 9.45 -9.19 -18.38
CA ARG A 165 10.65 -9.99 -18.12
C ARG A 165 10.86 -10.28 -16.63
N ASP A 166 9.82 -10.20 -15.80
CA ASP A 166 9.92 -10.50 -14.38
C ASP A 166 10.25 -12.00 -14.17
N PRO A 167 11.44 -12.34 -13.61
CA PRO A 167 11.84 -13.73 -13.44
C PRO A 167 11.25 -14.39 -12.18
N LEU A 168 10.66 -13.61 -11.26
CA LEU A 168 10.17 -14.08 -9.96
C LEU A 168 8.64 -14.19 -9.95
N VAL A 169 7.96 -13.22 -10.56
CA VAL A 169 6.50 -13.23 -10.68
C VAL A 169 6.12 -13.31 -12.16
N PRO A 170 5.68 -14.47 -12.63
CA PRO A 170 5.30 -14.64 -14.04
C PRO A 170 4.18 -13.67 -14.45
N LEU A 171 4.31 -13.06 -15.62
CA LEU A 171 3.26 -12.22 -16.21
C LEU A 171 1.89 -12.91 -16.21
N GLU A 172 1.88 -14.23 -16.43
CA GLU A 172 0.64 -15.02 -16.44
C GLU A 172 -0.06 -15.04 -15.08
N ALA A 173 0.67 -15.02 -13.97
CA ALA A 173 0.08 -14.93 -12.63
C ALA A 173 -0.65 -13.58 -12.41
N ALA A 174 -0.12 -12.50 -12.96
CA ALA A 174 -0.78 -11.19 -12.94
C ALA A 174 -2.03 -11.15 -13.84
N ARG A 175 -1.96 -11.80 -15.01
CA ARG A 175 -3.12 -11.97 -15.90
C ARG A 175 -4.21 -12.81 -15.24
N GLU A 176 -3.87 -13.95 -14.64
CA GLU A 176 -4.79 -14.77 -13.87
C GLU A 176 -5.46 -13.97 -12.75
N SER A 177 -4.67 -13.17 -12.03
CA SER A 177 -5.21 -12.28 -10.98
C SER A 177 -6.24 -11.30 -11.52
N ARG A 178 -5.96 -10.64 -12.63
CA ARG A 178 -6.89 -9.76 -13.33
C ARG A 178 -8.16 -10.52 -13.70
N ASP A 179 -8.03 -11.69 -14.31
CA ASP A 179 -9.16 -12.45 -14.87
C ASP A 179 -10.11 -12.95 -13.78
N VAL A 180 -9.56 -13.49 -12.68
CA VAL A 180 -10.40 -13.94 -11.56
C VAL A 180 -11.08 -12.78 -10.84
N LEU A 181 -10.41 -11.64 -10.71
CA LEU A 181 -11.01 -10.42 -10.16
C LEU A 181 -12.14 -9.92 -11.06
N THR A 182 -11.90 -9.87 -12.37
CA THR A 182 -12.90 -9.45 -13.37
C THR A 182 -14.13 -10.37 -13.35
N ALA A 183 -13.93 -11.67 -13.27
CA ALA A 183 -15.02 -12.65 -13.17
C ALA A 183 -15.89 -12.47 -11.91
N ARG A 184 -15.38 -11.79 -10.88
CA ARG A 184 -16.10 -11.47 -9.64
C ARG A 184 -16.57 -10.01 -9.58
N GLY A 185 -16.58 -9.30 -10.73
CA GLY A 185 -17.12 -7.95 -10.88
C GLY A 185 -16.21 -6.83 -10.42
N PHE A 186 -14.91 -7.08 -10.21
CA PHE A 186 -13.91 -6.02 -10.07
C PHE A 186 -13.47 -5.51 -11.44
N SER A 187 -12.86 -4.34 -11.47
CA SER A 187 -12.27 -3.75 -12.69
C SER A 187 -10.78 -3.45 -12.47
N PRO A 188 -9.93 -4.48 -12.31
CA PRO A 188 -8.51 -4.27 -12.09
C PRO A 188 -7.83 -3.77 -13.36
N HIS A 189 -6.96 -2.76 -13.23
CA HIS A 189 -6.13 -2.25 -14.30
C HIS A 189 -4.79 -3.00 -14.32
N LEU A 190 -4.56 -3.83 -15.34
CA LEU A 190 -3.31 -4.54 -15.52
C LEU A 190 -2.39 -3.77 -16.48
N VAL A 191 -1.25 -3.30 -15.97
CA VAL A 191 -0.20 -2.62 -16.72
C VAL A 191 0.96 -3.57 -16.96
N GLN A 192 1.13 -4.01 -18.21
CA GLN A 192 2.26 -4.84 -18.62
C GLN A 192 3.41 -3.93 -19.06
N MET A 193 4.47 -3.87 -18.26
CA MET A 193 5.61 -3.00 -18.49
C MET A 193 6.61 -3.70 -19.42
N ALA A 194 6.71 -3.25 -20.67
CA ALA A 194 7.62 -3.83 -21.65
C ALA A 194 9.08 -3.77 -21.16
N ASP A 195 9.81 -4.87 -21.37
CA ASP A 195 11.22 -5.04 -21.03
C ASP A 195 11.60 -4.72 -19.58
N HIS A 196 10.62 -4.70 -18.67
CA HIS A 196 10.84 -4.51 -17.25
C HIS A 196 10.95 -5.86 -16.55
N ASP A 197 11.89 -5.95 -15.61
CA ASP A 197 12.10 -7.09 -14.72
C ASP A 197 11.40 -6.89 -13.35
N HIS A 198 11.87 -7.61 -12.33
CA HIS A 198 11.35 -7.50 -10.96
C HIS A 198 11.79 -6.22 -10.24
N ASN A 199 12.79 -5.49 -10.77
CA ASN A 199 13.46 -4.41 -10.04
C ASN A 199 12.65 -3.10 -10.06
N TYR A 200 11.86 -2.90 -9.01
CA TYR A 200 11.09 -1.67 -8.80
C TYR A 200 11.97 -0.41 -8.76
N TYR A 201 13.10 -0.47 -8.05
CA TYR A 201 13.87 0.73 -7.67
C TYR A 201 14.46 1.48 -8.86
N GLN A 202 14.79 0.78 -9.93
CA GLN A 202 15.31 1.40 -11.15
C GLN A 202 14.27 2.26 -11.89
N ARG A 203 13.00 1.91 -11.77
CA ARG A 203 11.88 2.61 -12.42
C ARG A 203 10.87 3.19 -11.44
N ALA A 204 11.22 3.28 -10.15
CA ALA A 204 10.33 3.74 -9.10
C ALA A 204 9.62 5.07 -9.41
N PRO A 205 10.27 6.13 -9.91
CA PRO A 205 9.57 7.37 -10.21
C PRO A 205 8.43 7.21 -11.22
N ALA A 206 8.65 6.44 -12.27
CA ALA A 206 7.63 6.19 -13.30
C ALA A 206 6.52 5.28 -12.82
N ILE A 207 6.85 4.23 -12.05
CA ILE A 207 5.88 3.30 -11.45
C ILE A 207 5.03 4.05 -10.44
N ASN A 208 5.64 4.84 -9.56
CA ASN A 208 4.94 5.60 -8.53
C ASN A 208 3.97 6.61 -9.12
N GLN A 209 4.38 7.32 -10.19
CA GLN A 209 3.49 8.26 -10.86
C GLN A 209 2.26 7.55 -11.44
N GLN A 210 2.44 6.45 -12.16
CA GLN A 210 1.32 5.69 -12.73
C GLN A 210 0.45 5.05 -11.65
N ALA A 211 1.06 4.54 -10.57
CA ALA A 211 0.33 4.00 -9.43
C ALA A 211 -0.51 5.09 -8.74
N TRP A 212 0.09 6.26 -8.48
CA TRP A 212 -0.62 7.40 -7.90
C TRP A 212 -1.78 7.87 -8.79
N ASP A 213 -1.56 7.97 -10.09
CA ASP A 213 -2.61 8.33 -11.05
C ASP A 213 -3.78 7.34 -11.05
N SER A 214 -3.52 6.06 -10.75
CA SER A 214 -4.56 5.04 -10.58
C SER A 214 -5.29 5.12 -9.23
N LEU A 215 -4.67 5.72 -8.21
CA LEU A 215 -5.19 5.78 -6.84
C LEU A 215 -5.92 7.07 -6.52
N LYS A 216 -5.34 8.21 -6.91
CA LYS A 216 -5.67 9.56 -6.38
C LYS A 216 -7.12 10.01 -6.55
N SER A 217 -7.82 9.49 -7.55
CA SER A 217 -9.24 9.80 -7.78
C SER A 217 -10.20 8.93 -6.97
N ALA A 218 -9.73 7.82 -6.41
CA ALA A 218 -10.57 6.93 -5.63
C ALA A 218 -10.82 7.49 -4.23
N MET A 219 -12.07 7.45 -3.81
CA MET A 219 -12.50 7.87 -2.49
C MET A 219 -13.64 6.97 -2.02
N LEU A 220 -13.67 6.66 -0.73
CA LEU A 220 -14.81 5.96 -0.13
C LEU A 220 -16.04 6.87 -0.16
N ALA A 221 -17.19 6.30 -0.47
CA ALA A 221 -18.46 7.03 -0.46
C ALA A 221 -18.87 7.50 0.94
N GLU A 222 -18.54 6.68 1.95
CA GLU A 222 -18.81 6.92 3.37
C GLU A 222 -17.50 6.84 4.17
N ASP A 223 -17.57 7.11 5.47
CA ASP A 223 -16.45 6.91 6.39
C ASP A 223 -16.00 5.46 6.38
N PRO A 224 -14.69 5.22 6.51
CA PRO A 224 -14.15 3.87 6.41
C PRO A 224 -14.68 2.95 7.51
N ARG A 225 -14.98 1.71 7.13
CA ARG A 225 -15.40 0.64 8.03
C ARG A 225 -14.30 -0.41 8.09
N TYR A 226 -13.66 -0.51 9.23
CA TYR A 226 -12.72 -1.57 9.51
C TYR A 226 -13.46 -2.86 9.83
N GLN A 227 -13.09 -3.96 9.16
CA GLN A 227 -13.65 -5.29 9.42
C GLN A 227 -12.66 -6.10 10.24
N ILE A 228 -13.07 -6.53 11.43
CA ILE A 228 -12.27 -7.44 12.24
C ILE A 228 -12.44 -8.84 11.64
N TYR A 229 -11.45 -9.30 10.89
CA TYR A 229 -11.41 -10.66 10.40
C TYR A 229 -11.00 -11.64 11.51
N SER A 230 -11.53 -12.86 11.45
CA SER A 230 -11.43 -13.87 12.49
C SER A 230 -10.01 -14.34 12.86
N TYR A 231 -8.97 -13.93 12.15
CA TYR A 231 -7.59 -14.24 12.60
C TYR A 231 -7.15 -13.38 13.80
N ALA A 232 -7.77 -12.24 14.05
CA ALA A 232 -7.53 -11.44 15.24
C ALA A 232 -8.07 -12.11 16.52
N GLN A 233 -8.92 -13.13 16.38
CA GLN A 233 -9.58 -13.83 17.48
C GLN A 233 -8.93 -15.15 17.89
N ARG A 234 -7.81 -15.53 17.28
CA ARG A 234 -7.06 -16.75 17.63
C ARG A 234 -5.86 -16.44 18.52
N ARG A 235 -6.07 -15.66 19.56
CA ARG A 235 -5.12 -15.54 20.66
C ARG A 235 -5.76 -15.97 21.97
#